data_555ccab4c1b04d00dca3a48748c2fefd
#
_entry.id   555ccab4c1b04d00dca3a48748c2fefd
#
_cell.length_a   1.000
_cell.length_b   1.000
_cell.length_c   1.000
_cell.angle_alpha   90.00
_cell.angle_beta   90.00
_cell.angle_gamma   90.00
#
_symmetry.space_group_name_H-M   'P 1'
#
loop_
_entity.id
_entity.type
_entity.pdbx_description
1 polymer ?
#
loop_
_entity_poly.entity_id
_entity_poly.type
_entity_poly.pdbx_seq_one_letter_code
_entity_poly.pdbx_strand_id
1 'polypeptide(L)'
;MKSVSIYTLTRNQNISCVQKLERQMSGRGYFLKMREWELDSMKAFVRELETHMDEVYALWFFYSFQIPRLGKEFDLLQIREDQIVNVELKSGAVSDEALRKQLIQNRYYLAVQGKTIRSYTYISSQNRLVRLTNHDRIVDADWEQLCADLRDGGKDYEGDVEELFQAELYLISPLTEPERFLNKEYFLTAQQRDIERQILKKIRAERTGAYWFTGLPGTGKTLLLYDIAMKLSGKQRVCMIHCGESKKDWKRLHERLRRVEYLPD
;
A
#
# COMPACT_ATOMS: atom_id res chain seq x y z
N MET A 1 14.88 0.88 -8.78
CA MET A 1 15.40 1.37 -7.48
C MET A 1 16.05 0.24 -6.71
N LYS A 2 17.22 0.46 -6.05
CA LYS A 2 17.97 -0.54 -5.25
C LYS A 2 17.74 -0.33 -3.75
N SER A 3 17.99 -1.37 -2.96
CA SER A 3 18.00 -1.30 -1.51
C SER A 3 19.15 -0.45 -0.97
N VAL A 4 18.99 0.10 0.22
CA VAL A 4 19.95 0.94 0.91
C VAL A 4 20.15 0.48 2.35
N SER A 5 21.34 0.69 2.92
CA SER A 5 21.57 0.45 4.34
C SER A 5 21.02 1.61 5.16
N ILE A 6 19.96 1.36 5.93
CA ILE A 6 19.40 2.37 6.84
C ILE A 6 20.37 2.72 7.97
N TYR A 7 21.23 1.77 8.36
CA TYR A 7 22.32 2.03 9.29
C TYR A 7 23.21 3.16 8.76
N THR A 8 23.65 3.07 7.51
CA THR A 8 24.49 4.09 6.88
C THR A 8 23.78 5.44 6.79
N LEU A 9 22.50 5.47 6.43
CA LEU A 9 21.72 6.71 6.33
C LEU A 9 21.56 7.41 7.68
N THR A 10 21.44 6.66 8.77
CA THR A 10 21.23 7.23 10.11
C THR A 10 22.49 7.75 10.79
N ARG A 11 23.68 7.45 10.26
CA ARG A 11 24.95 8.00 10.80
C ARG A 11 25.16 9.47 10.42
N ASN A 12 24.50 9.98 9.39
CA ASN A 12 24.62 11.37 8.99
C ASN A 12 23.56 12.24 9.69
N GLN A 13 23.97 13.42 10.17
CA GLN A 13 23.09 14.34 10.87
C GLN A 13 22.38 15.34 9.93
N ASN A 14 22.93 15.58 8.76
CA ASN A 14 22.43 16.59 7.82
C ASN A 14 21.51 15.96 6.77
N ILE A 15 20.24 16.40 6.75
CA ILE A 15 19.24 15.91 5.79
C ILE A 15 19.72 15.98 4.35
N SER A 16 20.35 17.09 3.93
CA SER A 16 20.80 17.25 2.55
C SER A 16 21.87 16.23 2.17
N CYS A 17 22.72 15.84 3.11
CA CYS A 17 23.71 14.78 2.92
C CYS A 17 23.05 13.40 2.87
N VAL A 18 22.07 13.15 3.75
CA VAL A 18 21.29 11.89 3.74
C VAL A 18 20.54 11.72 2.41
N GLN A 19 19.89 12.78 1.91
CA GLN A 19 19.20 12.74 0.62
C GLN A 19 20.15 12.45 -0.56
N LYS A 20 21.36 13.04 -0.55
CA LYS A 20 22.38 12.78 -1.58
C LYS A 20 22.87 11.33 -1.52
N LEU A 21 23.15 10.85 -0.32
CA LEU A 21 23.63 9.49 -0.06
C LEU A 21 22.56 8.46 -0.45
N GLU A 22 21.30 8.67 -0.02
CA GLU A 22 20.17 7.82 -0.38
C GLU A 22 20.02 7.72 -1.90
N ARG A 23 20.00 8.86 -2.60
CA ARG A 23 19.89 8.90 -4.06
C ARG A 23 21.02 8.16 -4.75
N GLN A 24 22.25 8.30 -4.26
CA GLN A 24 23.42 7.63 -4.83
C GLN A 24 23.36 6.11 -4.61
N MET A 25 22.94 5.67 -3.42
CA MET A 25 22.83 4.24 -3.08
C MET A 25 21.64 3.58 -3.77
N SER A 26 20.46 4.21 -3.74
CA SER A 26 19.22 3.66 -4.31
C SER A 26 19.17 3.71 -5.84
N GLY A 27 19.97 4.58 -6.47
CA GLY A 27 19.90 4.85 -7.90
C GLY A 27 18.65 5.64 -8.33
N ARG A 28 17.96 6.28 -7.38
CA ARG A 28 16.75 7.06 -7.62
C ARG A 28 17.03 8.28 -8.49
N GLY A 29 16.18 8.57 -9.47
CA GLY A 29 16.37 9.69 -10.41
C GLY A 29 16.12 11.09 -9.82
N TYR A 30 15.52 11.16 -8.60
CA TYR A 30 15.16 12.40 -7.93
C TYR A 30 15.60 12.40 -6.46
N PHE A 31 15.59 13.56 -5.82
CA PHE A 31 15.83 13.68 -4.38
C PHE A 31 14.55 13.37 -3.61
N LEU A 32 14.64 12.44 -2.67
CA LEU A 32 13.53 12.12 -1.77
C LEU A 32 13.22 13.34 -0.90
N LYS A 33 11.94 13.70 -0.80
CA LYS A 33 11.49 14.71 0.19
C LYS A 33 11.50 14.05 1.55
N MET A 34 12.53 14.33 2.33
CA MET A 34 12.70 13.82 3.69
C MET A 34 12.48 14.94 4.69
N ARG A 35 11.72 14.67 5.74
CA ARG A 35 11.48 15.59 6.85
C ARG A 35 12.34 15.19 8.04
N GLU A 36 12.66 16.15 8.91
CA GLU A 36 13.49 15.89 10.10
C GLU A 36 12.90 14.77 10.97
N TRP A 37 11.60 14.82 11.23
CA TRP A 37 10.93 13.81 12.05
C TRP A 37 10.92 12.39 11.43
N GLU A 38 10.97 12.26 10.10
CA GLU A 38 11.11 10.97 9.42
C GLU A 38 12.51 10.38 9.65
N LEU A 39 13.54 11.22 9.52
CA LEU A 39 14.91 10.85 9.80
C LEU A 39 15.10 10.50 11.28
N ASP A 40 14.50 11.26 12.19
CA ASP A 40 14.59 11.01 13.62
C ASP A 40 13.88 9.71 14.01
N SER A 41 12.73 9.41 13.43
CA SER A 41 12.04 8.13 13.63
C SER A 41 12.87 6.95 13.11
N MET A 42 13.52 7.10 11.96
CA MET A 42 14.44 6.07 11.43
C MET A 42 15.67 5.89 12.31
N LYS A 43 16.25 6.98 12.84
CA LYS A 43 17.37 6.91 13.79
C LYS A 43 16.97 6.20 15.08
N ALA A 44 15.78 6.51 15.62
CA ALA A 44 15.26 5.85 16.81
C ALA A 44 15.06 4.35 16.54
N PHE A 45 14.49 3.98 15.42
CA PHE A 45 14.32 2.58 15.00
C PHE A 45 15.65 1.83 14.91
N VAL A 46 16.65 2.42 14.25
CA VAL A 46 17.99 1.81 14.13
C VAL A 46 18.67 1.64 15.48
N ARG A 47 18.56 2.62 16.41
CA ARG A 47 19.09 2.51 17.76
C ARG A 47 18.48 1.34 18.53
N GLU A 48 17.17 1.16 18.44
CA GLU A 48 16.52 0.02 19.08
C GLU A 48 16.99 -1.31 18.46
N LEU A 49 17.13 -1.39 17.13
CA LEU A 49 17.71 -2.58 16.50
C LEU A 49 19.13 -2.88 17.03
N GLU A 50 19.98 -1.85 17.19
CA GLU A 50 21.35 -2.00 17.72
C GLU A 50 21.39 -2.54 19.16
N THR A 51 20.30 -2.42 19.93
CA THR A 51 20.22 -3.01 21.27
C THR A 51 19.85 -4.51 21.27
N HIS A 52 19.31 -5.00 20.13
CA HIS A 52 18.78 -6.37 20.00
C HIS A 52 19.52 -7.21 18.95
N MET A 53 20.39 -6.62 18.14
CA MET A 53 21.20 -7.34 17.16
C MET A 53 22.49 -6.62 16.80
N ASP A 54 23.59 -7.36 16.64
CA ASP A 54 24.91 -6.79 16.35
C ASP A 54 25.10 -6.34 14.91
N GLU A 55 24.43 -7.02 13.95
CA GLU A 55 24.68 -6.86 12.51
C GLU A 55 23.68 -5.95 11.80
N VAL A 56 23.21 -4.89 12.46
CA VAL A 56 22.26 -3.91 11.88
C VAL A 56 22.81 -3.28 10.58
N TYR A 57 24.14 -3.14 10.47
CA TYR A 57 24.81 -2.62 9.28
C TYR A 57 24.65 -3.52 8.03
N ALA A 58 24.34 -4.79 8.23
CA ALA A 58 24.11 -5.76 7.15
C ALA A 58 22.65 -5.76 6.66
N LEU A 59 21.76 -4.99 7.27
CA LEU A 59 20.37 -4.91 6.85
C LEU A 59 20.20 -3.91 5.70
N TRP A 60 19.56 -4.39 4.63
CA TRP A 60 19.25 -3.62 3.44
C TRP A 60 17.75 -3.49 3.25
N PHE A 61 17.28 -2.25 2.96
CA PHE A 61 15.88 -1.94 2.77
C PHE A 61 15.66 -1.11 1.51
N PHE A 62 14.55 -1.32 0.84
CA PHE A 62 14.00 -0.36 -0.09
C PHE A 62 13.30 0.73 0.73
N TYR A 63 13.96 1.87 0.86
CA TYR A 63 13.50 2.98 1.70
C TYR A 63 12.57 3.89 0.93
N SER A 64 11.41 4.24 1.54
CA SER A 64 10.38 5.10 0.92
C SER A 64 10.07 4.66 -0.53
N PHE A 65 9.83 3.34 -0.69
CA PHE A 65 9.49 2.78 -1.98
C PHE A 65 8.03 3.05 -2.31
N GLN A 66 7.78 3.64 -3.47
CA GLN A 66 6.44 3.89 -3.97
C GLN A 66 6.16 3.03 -5.20
N ILE A 67 5.09 2.24 -5.15
CA ILE A 67 4.67 1.46 -6.32
C ILE A 67 4.31 2.44 -7.46
N PRO A 68 4.96 2.30 -8.63
CA PRO A 68 4.71 3.17 -9.76
C PRO A 68 3.22 3.24 -10.12
N ARG A 69 2.72 4.43 -10.47
CA ARG A 69 1.33 4.72 -10.87
C ARG A 69 0.25 4.49 -9.80
N LEU A 70 0.52 3.74 -8.73
CA LEU A 70 -0.46 3.48 -7.67
C LEU A 70 -0.35 4.45 -6.50
N GLY A 71 0.78 5.10 -6.33
CA GLY A 71 1.04 6.04 -5.22
C GLY A 71 1.00 5.37 -3.84
N LYS A 72 1.15 4.04 -3.78
CA LYS A 72 1.29 3.30 -2.53
C LYS A 72 2.74 3.31 -2.11
N GLU A 73 3.03 3.86 -0.95
CA GLU A 73 4.36 3.99 -0.37
C GLU A 73 4.54 3.03 0.80
N PHE A 74 5.79 2.55 0.96
CA PHE A 74 6.28 1.75 2.08
C PHE A 74 7.51 2.45 2.65
N ASP A 75 7.54 2.66 3.96
CA ASP A 75 8.66 3.35 4.60
C ASP A 75 9.94 2.51 4.52
N LEU A 76 9.92 1.28 5.03
CA LEU A 76 11.03 0.34 4.98
C LEU A 76 10.52 -1.03 4.49
N LEU A 77 11.09 -1.51 3.41
CA LEU A 77 10.72 -2.79 2.81
C LEU A 77 11.98 -3.64 2.59
N GLN A 78 12.10 -4.74 3.33
CA GLN A 78 13.11 -5.76 3.07
C GLN A 78 12.48 -6.89 2.26
N ILE A 79 13.12 -7.29 1.18
CA ILE A 79 12.65 -8.36 0.29
C ILE A 79 13.72 -9.43 0.22
N ARG A 80 13.37 -10.64 0.57
CA ARG A 80 14.20 -11.85 0.51
C ARG A 80 13.56 -12.93 -0.35
N GLU A 81 14.24 -14.06 -0.52
CA GLU A 81 13.77 -15.18 -1.36
C GLU A 81 12.35 -15.63 -0.98
N ASP A 82 12.08 -15.86 0.32
CA ASP A 82 10.81 -16.44 0.80
C ASP A 82 9.96 -15.46 1.61
N GLN A 83 10.49 -14.27 1.92
CA GLN A 83 9.86 -13.36 2.87
C GLN A 83 9.98 -11.90 2.45
N ILE A 84 8.98 -11.12 2.85
CA ILE A 84 8.99 -9.67 2.82
C ILE A 84 8.71 -9.15 4.22
N VAL A 85 9.61 -8.33 4.75
CA VAL A 85 9.40 -7.59 6.00
C VAL A 85 9.10 -6.13 5.64
N ASN A 86 7.92 -5.65 6.04
CA ASN A 86 7.50 -4.26 5.90
C ASN A 86 7.47 -3.60 7.28
N VAL A 87 8.21 -2.50 7.44
CA VAL A 87 8.19 -1.70 8.68
C VAL A 87 7.76 -0.28 8.34
N GLU A 88 6.66 0.16 8.95
CA GLU A 88 6.19 1.54 8.88
C GLU A 88 6.73 2.33 10.07
N LEU A 89 7.12 3.58 9.84
CA LEU A 89 7.64 4.47 10.87
C LEU A 89 6.63 5.57 11.19
N LYS A 90 6.35 5.79 12.47
CA LYS A 90 5.47 6.84 12.96
C LYS A 90 6.18 7.66 14.03
N SER A 91 6.15 8.97 13.90
CA SER A 91 6.73 9.88 14.88
C SER A 91 5.79 10.18 16.05
N GLY A 92 4.48 10.17 15.83
CA GLY A 92 3.44 10.45 16.82
C GLY A 92 2.50 9.28 17.07
N ALA A 93 1.68 9.40 18.10
CA ALA A 93 0.68 8.39 18.46
C ALA A 93 -0.35 8.19 17.33
N VAL A 94 -0.63 6.93 17.02
CA VAL A 94 -1.60 6.50 16.01
C VAL A 94 -2.49 5.43 16.62
N SER A 95 -3.80 5.45 16.35
CA SER A 95 -4.72 4.44 16.85
C SER A 95 -4.46 3.07 16.21
N ASP A 96 -4.67 2.00 16.98
CA ASP A 96 -4.50 0.62 16.50
C ASP A 96 -5.39 0.31 15.28
N GLU A 97 -6.57 0.92 15.19
CA GLU A 97 -7.45 0.77 14.02
C GLU A 97 -6.85 1.41 12.75
N ALA A 98 -6.20 2.56 12.88
CA ALA A 98 -5.51 3.20 11.75
C ALA A 98 -4.28 2.39 11.31
N LEU A 99 -3.50 1.88 12.27
CA LEU A 99 -2.36 0.98 12.02
C LEU A 99 -2.82 -0.31 11.34
N ARG A 100 -3.87 -0.94 11.88
CA ARG A 100 -4.48 -2.13 11.31
C ARG A 100 -4.86 -1.94 9.85
N LYS A 101 -5.58 -0.86 9.55
CA LYS A 101 -6.01 -0.54 8.19
C LYS A 101 -4.83 -0.32 7.25
N GLN A 102 -3.80 0.39 7.69
CA GLN A 102 -2.60 0.62 6.90
C GLN A 102 -1.86 -0.69 6.62
N LEU A 103 -1.61 -1.52 7.64
CA LEU A 103 -0.85 -2.75 7.48
C LEU A 103 -1.60 -3.83 6.68
N ILE A 104 -2.94 -3.91 6.79
CA ILE A 104 -3.76 -4.77 5.92
C ILE A 104 -3.62 -4.31 4.45
N GLN A 105 -3.68 -3.01 4.20
CA GLN A 105 -3.48 -2.48 2.86
C GLN A 105 -2.07 -2.77 2.33
N ASN A 106 -1.03 -2.62 3.17
CA ASN A 106 0.34 -2.95 2.80
C ASN A 106 0.47 -4.41 2.41
N ARG A 107 -0.03 -5.31 3.26
CA ARG A 107 -0.01 -6.74 3.01
C ARG A 107 -0.70 -7.12 1.69
N TYR A 108 -1.82 -6.49 1.37
CA TYR A 108 -2.51 -6.71 0.10
C TYR A 108 -1.59 -6.41 -1.11
N TYR A 109 -0.91 -5.25 -1.10
CA TYR A 109 -0.01 -4.91 -2.20
C TYR A 109 1.24 -5.79 -2.26
N LEU A 110 1.73 -6.28 -1.12
CA LEU A 110 2.89 -7.15 -1.07
C LEU A 110 2.56 -8.61 -1.43
N ALA A 111 1.31 -9.03 -1.24
CA ALA A 111 0.87 -10.42 -1.43
C ALA A 111 1.01 -10.93 -2.87
N VAL A 112 1.07 -10.04 -3.86
CA VAL A 112 1.28 -10.43 -5.28
C VAL A 112 2.61 -11.15 -5.51
N GLN A 113 3.56 -11.02 -4.58
CA GLN A 113 4.86 -11.69 -4.68
C GLN A 113 4.82 -13.15 -4.23
N GLY A 114 3.72 -13.62 -3.65
CA GLY A 114 3.58 -15.01 -3.18
C GLY A 114 4.51 -15.38 -2.01
N LYS A 115 5.14 -14.39 -1.38
CA LYS A 115 6.09 -14.57 -0.26
C LYS A 115 5.39 -14.44 1.09
N THR A 116 6.01 -14.94 2.15
CA THR A 116 5.58 -14.68 3.53
C THR A 116 5.72 -13.19 3.84
N ILE A 117 4.66 -12.54 4.34
CA ILE A 117 4.68 -11.11 4.64
C ILE A 117 4.64 -10.89 6.15
N ARG A 118 5.63 -10.16 6.65
CA ARG A 118 5.72 -9.69 8.03
C ARG A 118 5.54 -8.18 8.06
N SER A 119 4.52 -7.71 8.75
CA SER A 119 4.16 -6.29 8.76
C SER A 119 4.23 -5.72 10.16
N TYR A 120 5.06 -4.70 10.32
CA TYR A 120 5.35 -4.01 11.57
C TYR A 120 5.09 -2.51 11.46
N THR A 121 4.88 -1.87 12.59
CA THR A 121 4.95 -0.40 12.73
C THR A 121 5.73 -0.07 13.99
N TYR A 122 6.70 0.83 13.86
CA TYR A 122 7.40 1.42 14.99
C TYR A 122 6.92 2.85 15.22
N ILE A 123 6.54 3.16 16.47
CA ILE A 123 6.05 4.46 16.90
C ILE A 123 7.11 5.09 17.81
N SER A 124 7.94 5.97 17.26
CA SER A 124 9.13 6.50 17.93
C SER A 124 8.83 7.32 19.18
N SER A 125 7.70 8.08 19.19
CA SER A 125 7.29 8.86 20.38
C SER A 125 6.93 8.01 21.61
N GLN A 126 6.64 6.73 21.42
CA GLN A 126 6.22 5.80 22.47
C GLN A 126 7.21 4.65 22.65
N ASN A 127 8.25 4.58 21.85
CA ASN A 127 9.14 3.42 21.70
C ASN A 127 8.34 2.11 21.58
N ARG A 128 7.23 2.15 20.85
CA ARG A 128 6.29 1.04 20.72
C ARG A 128 6.45 0.37 19.37
N LEU A 129 6.70 -0.93 19.37
CA LEU A 129 6.69 -1.78 18.19
C LEU A 129 5.41 -2.60 18.17
N VAL A 130 4.71 -2.62 17.05
CA VAL A 130 3.50 -3.43 16.86
C VAL A 130 3.61 -4.23 15.57
N ARG A 131 2.87 -5.33 15.49
CA ARG A 131 2.76 -6.16 14.28
C ARG A 131 1.32 -6.50 13.92
N LEU A 132 1.08 -6.74 12.65
CA LEU A 132 -0.17 -7.29 12.16
C LEU A 132 -0.11 -8.83 12.21
N THR A 133 -1.06 -9.44 12.89
CA THR A 133 -1.19 -10.92 12.91
C THR A 133 -1.85 -11.43 11.63
N ASN A 134 -1.81 -12.76 11.41
CA ASN A 134 -2.51 -13.41 10.30
C ASN A 134 -4.05 -13.28 10.39
N HIS A 135 -4.57 -12.96 11.58
CA HIS A 135 -6.00 -12.72 11.82
C HIS A 135 -6.38 -11.23 11.80
N ASP A 136 -5.57 -10.40 11.16
CA ASP A 136 -5.80 -8.96 11.02
C ASP A 136 -5.94 -8.20 12.34
N ARG A 137 -5.19 -8.60 13.36
CA ARG A 137 -5.14 -7.90 14.65
C ARG A 137 -3.80 -7.22 14.85
N ILE A 138 -3.83 -6.01 15.42
CA ILE A 138 -2.64 -5.35 15.91
C ILE A 138 -2.33 -5.91 17.30
N VAL A 139 -1.09 -6.28 17.50
CA VAL A 139 -0.54 -6.72 18.78
C VAL A 139 0.80 -6.06 19.00
N ASP A 140 1.18 -5.81 20.24
CA ASP A 140 2.53 -5.39 20.55
C ASP A 140 3.51 -6.47 20.10
N ALA A 141 4.62 -6.06 19.53
CA ALA A 141 5.63 -6.94 18.97
C ALA A 141 6.89 -6.89 19.83
N ASP A 142 7.57 -8.01 19.84
CA ASP A 142 8.86 -8.21 20.46
C ASP A 142 9.98 -7.84 19.49
N TRP A 143 11.02 -7.16 19.96
CA TRP A 143 12.17 -6.80 19.14
C TRP A 143 12.95 -8.02 18.69
N GLU A 144 13.08 -9.04 19.53
CA GLU A 144 13.71 -10.31 19.19
C GLU A 144 13.01 -10.98 18.00
N GLN A 145 11.66 -10.94 17.99
CA GLN A 145 10.87 -11.46 16.87
C GLN A 145 11.13 -10.67 15.59
N LEU A 146 11.16 -9.34 15.65
CA LEU A 146 11.49 -8.51 14.49
C LEU A 146 12.90 -8.81 13.98
N CYS A 147 13.89 -8.89 14.88
CA CYS A 147 15.27 -9.21 14.53
C CYS A 147 15.40 -10.61 13.90
N ALA A 148 14.65 -11.59 14.40
CA ALA A 148 14.58 -12.92 13.80
C ALA A 148 13.97 -12.84 12.39
N ASP A 149 12.83 -12.18 12.23
CA ASP A 149 12.19 -11.99 10.93
C ASP A 149 13.10 -11.24 9.92
N LEU A 150 13.91 -10.27 10.38
CA LEU A 150 14.86 -9.54 9.53
C LEU A 150 16.09 -10.38 9.10
N ARG A 151 16.42 -11.45 9.82
CA ARG A 151 17.50 -12.39 9.46
C ARG A 151 17.03 -13.57 8.62
N ASP A 152 15.76 -13.90 8.70
CA ASP A 152 15.14 -15.05 8.05
C ASP A 152 14.76 -14.77 6.58
N GLY A 153 14.37 -15.79 5.83
CA GLY A 153 13.79 -15.65 4.48
C GLY A 153 14.78 -15.73 3.33
N GLY A 154 15.98 -16.26 3.56
CA GLY A 154 16.98 -16.52 2.52
C GLY A 154 17.79 -15.28 2.13
N LYS A 155 18.27 -15.20 0.87
CA LYS A 155 19.09 -14.11 0.37
C LYS A 155 18.27 -12.83 0.11
N ASP A 156 18.92 -11.70 0.27
CA ASP A 156 18.33 -10.41 -0.07
C ASP A 156 18.11 -10.29 -1.59
N TYR A 157 17.01 -9.66 -1.97
CA TYR A 157 16.75 -9.33 -3.36
C TYR A 157 17.62 -8.16 -3.81
N GLU A 158 18.49 -8.40 -4.80
CA GLU A 158 19.43 -7.40 -5.32
C GLU A 158 18.96 -6.68 -6.59
N GLY A 159 17.81 -7.09 -7.14
CA GLY A 159 17.24 -6.54 -8.37
C GLY A 159 16.59 -5.17 -8.21
N ASP A 160 15.98 -4.68 -9.28
CA ASP A 160 15.16 -3.47 -9.24
C ASP A 160 13.79 -3.78 -8.66
N VAL A 161 13.44 -3.14 -7.53
CA VAL A 161 12.16 -3.38 -6.87
C VAL A 161 10.96 -2.97 -7.72
N GLU A 162 11.12 -2.01 -8.65
CA GLU A 162 10.04 -1.59 -9.54
C GLU A 162 9.61 -2.70 -10.51
N GLU A 163 10.52 -3.63 -10.84
CA GLU A 163 10.20 -4.81 -11.67
C GLU A 163 9.30 -5.82 -10.94
N LEU A 164 9.40 -5.89 -9.60
CA LEU A 164 8.56 -6.77 -8.78
C LEU A 164 7.14 -6.23 -8.60
N PHE A 165 6.96 -4.90 -8.60
CA PHE A 165 5.70 -4.25 -8.25
C PHE A 165 5.15 -3.42 -9.40
N GLN A 166 4.92 -4.06 -10.54
CA GLN A 166 4.30 -3.41 -11.70
C GLN A 166 2.82 -3.13 -11.44
N ALA A 167 2.33 -1.97 -11.87
CA ALA A 167 0.95 -1.54 -11.64
C ALA A 167 -0.08 -2.54 -12.20
N GLU A 168 0.28 -3.24 -13.26
CA GLU A 168 -0.54 -4.23 -13.96
C GLU A 168 -0.92 -5.42 -13.06
N LEU A 169 -0.07 -5.78 -12.07
CA LEU A 169 -0.33 -6.84 -11.11
C LEU A 169 -1.51 -6.54 -10.17
N TYR A 170 -1.90 -5.27 -10.06
CA TYR A 170 -2.95 -4.80 -9.15
C TYR A 170 -4.24 -4.42 -9.86
N LEU A 171 -4.29 -4.55 -11.18
CA LEU A 171 -5.47 -4.22 -11.96
C LEU A 171 -6.51 -5.32 -11.75
N ILE A 172 -7.54 -5.01 -10.97
CA ILE A 172 -8.76 -5.79 -10.91
C ILE A 172 -9.79 -5.13 -11.83
N SER A 173 -10.27 -5.88 -12.79
CA SER A 173 -11.38 -5.45 -13.63
C SER A 173 -12.67 -6.07 -13.11
N PRO A 174 -13.68 -5.29 -12.72
CA PRO A 174 -14.98 -5.83 -12.33
C PRO A 174 -15.61 -6.71 -13.38
N LEU A 175 -15.27 -6.48 -14.66
CA LEU A 175 -15.82 -7.22 -15.78
C LEU A 175 -15.12 -8.56 -16.05
N THR A 176 -13.80 -8.64 -15.82
CA THR A 176 -13.04 -9.89 -16.07
C THR A 176 -12.86 -10.72 -14.79
N GLU A 177 -12.92 -10.10 -13.62
CA GLU A 177 -12.77 -10.75 -12.30
C GLU A 177 -13.91 -10.34 -11.34
N PRO A 178 -15.18 -10.60 -11.71
CA PRO A 178 -16.34 -10.13 -10.96
C PRO A 178 -16.37 -10.67 -9.52
N GLU A 179 -15.93 -11.89 -9.27
CA GLU A 179 -15.89 -12.49 -7.93
C GLU A 179 -14.94 -11.74 -7.01
N ARG A 180 -13.74 -11.45 -7.45
CA ARG A 180 -12.74 -10.68 -6.69
C ARG A 180 -13.26 -9.27 -6.39
N PHE A 181 -13.91 -8.64 -7.37
CA PHE A 181 -14.54 -7.33 -7.16
C PHE A 181 -15.66 -7.40 -6.12
N LEU A 182 -16.58 -8.35 -6.23
CA LEU A 182 -17.71 -8.52 -5.31
C LEU A 182 -17.27 -8.87 -3.88
N ASN A 183 -16.19 -9.64 -3.75
CA ASN A 183 -15.57 -9.95 -2.47
C ASN A 183 -14.74 -8.80 -1.89
N LYS A 184 -14.66 -7.66 -2.59
CA LYS A 184 -13.86 -6.49 -2.21
C LYS A 184 -12.37 -6.78 -2.06
N GLU A 185 -11.85 -7.67 -2.89
CA GLU A 185 -10.44 -8.04 -2.96
C GLU A 185 -9.62 -7.01 -3.74
N TYR A 186 -9.86 -5.73 -3.48
CA TYR A 186 -9.14 -4.60 -4.07
C TYR A 186 -9.06 -3.42 -3.12
N PHE A 187 -8.13 -2.52 -3.40
CA PHE A 187 -8.04 -1.24 -2.71
C PHE A 187 -8.03 -0.10 -3.73
N LEU A 188 -8.86 0.89 -3.49
CA LEU A 188 -8.79 2.14 -4.22
C LEU A 188 -7.53 2.92 -3.78
N THR A 189 -6.85 3.54 -4.73
CA THR A 189 -5.75 4.48 -4.43
C THR A 189 -6.27 5.66 -3.60
N ALA A 190 -5.37 6.43 -2.99
CA ALA A 190 -5.75 7.62 -2.23
C ALA A 190 -6.56 8.59 -3.12
N GLN A 191 -6.10 8.84 -4.35
CA GLN A 191 -6.77 9.69 -5.31
C GLN A 191 -8.17 9.17 -5.69
N GLN A 192 -8.28 7.87 -5.99
CA GLN A 192 -9.58 7.26 -6.30
C GLN A 192 -10.56 7.36 -5.13
N ARG A 193 -10.10 7.15 -3.90
CA ARG A 193 -10.93 7.32 -2.70
C ARG A 193 -11.40 8.76 -2.48
N ASP A 194 -10.56 9.74 -2.80
CA ASP A 194 -10.95 11.14 -2.70
C ASP A 194 -11.98 11.53 -3.75
N ILE A 195 -11.82 11.08 -4.98
CA ILE A 195 -12.81 11.24 -6.06
C ILE A 195 -14.14 10.59 -5.67
N GLU A 196 -14.10 9.34 -5.24
CA GLU A 196 -15.27 8.60 -4.77
C GLU A 196 -16.01 9.36 -3.66
N ARG A 197 -15.28 9.79 -2.63
CA ARG A 197 -15.84 10.53 -1.48
C ARG A 197 -16.49 11.83 -1.90
N GLN A 198 -15.87 12.58 -2.82
CA GLN A 198 -16.42 13.83 -3.37
C GLN A 198 -17.71 13.58 -4.15
N ILE A 199 -17.72 12.57 -5.03
CA ILE A 199 -18.91 12.22 -5.83
C ILE A 199 -20.06 11.79 -4.92
N LEU A 200 -19.80 10.85 -3.99
CA LEU A 200 -20.83 10.38 -3.07
C LEU A 200 -21.38 11.50 -2.16
N LYS A 201 -20.52 12.44 -1.74
CA LYS A 201 -20.95 13.62 -0.96
C LYS A 201 -21.87 14.52 -1.78
N LYS A 202 -21.51 14.82 -3.02
CA LYS A 202 -22.31 15.67 -3.93
C LYS A 202 -23.66 15.03 -4.27
N ILE A 203 -23.68 13.74 -4.63
CA ILE A 203 -24.93 13.02 -4.92
C ILE A 203 -25.89 13.07 -3.72
N ARG A 204 -25.37 12.99 -2.49
CA ARG A 204 -26.20 13.09 -1.28
C ARG A 204 -26.77 14.50 -1.03
N ALA A 205 -25.99 15.52 -1.39
CA ALA A 205 -26.39 16.92 -1.15
C ALA A 205 -27.33 17.45 -2.23
N GLU A 206 -27.01 17.20 -3.51
CA GLU A 206 -27.65 17.86 -4.65
C GLU A 206 -28.71 17.01 -5.33
N ARG A 207 -28.76 15.70 -5.07
CA ARG A 207 -29.66 14.68 -5.67
C ARG A 207 -29.61 14.59 -7.21
N THR A 208 -29.08 15.59 -7.89
CA THR A 208 -28.92 15.66 -9.35
C THR A 208 -27.53 16.16 -9.68
N GLY A 209 -26.95 15.72 -10.77
CA GLY A 209 -25.64 16.14 -11.23
C GLY A 209 -25.06 15.20 -12.27
N ALA A 210 -24.19 15.70 -13.12
CA ALA A 210 -23.39 14.93 -14.06
C ALA A 210 -21.92 14.98 -13.63
N TYR A 211 -21.30 13.81 -13.51
CA TYR A 211 -19.90 13.68 -13.09
C TYR A 211 -19.17 12.84 -14.15
N TRP A 212 -18.02 13.32 -14.55
CA TRP A 212 -17.11 12.53 -15.40
C TRP A 212 -15.70 12.57 -14.83
N PHE A 213 -14.97 11.54 -15.06
CA PHE A 213 -13.55 11.49 -14.74
C PHE A 213 -12.76 10.91 -15.91
N THR A 214 -11.64 11.52 -16.18
CA THR A 214 -10.71 11.15 -17.23
C THR A 214 -9.42 10.60 -16.63
N GLY A 215 -8.66 9.87 -17.40
CA GLY A 215 -7.38 9.33 -16.99
C GLY A 215 -6.83 8.38 -18.04
N LEU A 216 -5.55 8.05 -17.93
CA LEU A 216 -4.87 7.12 -18.82
C LEU A 216 -5.50 5.71 -18.75
N PRO A 217 -5.36 4.89 -19.80
CA PRO A 217 -5.68 3.46 -19.73
C PRO A 217 -5.02 2.81 -18.50
N GLY A 218 -5.70 1.82 -17.89
CA GLY A 218 -5.16 1.11 -16.73
C GLY A 218 -5.17 1.86 -15.38
N THR A 219 -5.70 3.09 -15.31
CA THR A 219 -5.77 3.85 -14.05
C THR A 219 -6.95 3.48 -13.13
N GLY A 220 -7.69 2.42 -13.45
CA GLY A 220 -8.78 1.90 -12.63
C GLY A 220 -10.08 2.71 -12.69
N LYS A 221 -10.33 3.47 -13.77
CA LYS A 221 -11.59 4.23 -13.96
C LYS A 221 -12.83 3.34 -13.85
N THR A 222 -12.81 2.21 -14.53
CA THR A 222 -13.90 1.23 -14.50
C THR A 222 -14.11 0.68 -13.09
N LEU A 223 -13.03 0.32 -12.40
CA LEU A 223 -13.08 -0.15 -11.00
C LEU A 223 -13.74 0.90 -10.09
N LEU A 224 -13.33 2.17 -10.20
CA LEU A 224 -13.90 3.27 -9.42
C LEU A 224 -15.38 3.48 -9.72
N LEU A 225 -15.79 3.41 -10.99
CA LEU A 225 -17.19 3.54 -11.38
C LEU A 225 -18.05 2.44 -10.76
N TYR A 226 -17.60 1.19 -10.84
CA TYR A 226 -18.33 0.05 -10.28
C TYR A 226 -18.35 0.09 -8.75
N ASP A 227 -17.27 0.54 -8.09
CA ASP A 227 -17.24 0.71 -6.64
C ASP A 227 -18.25 1.77 -6.17
N ILE A 228 -18.34 2.91 -6.86
CA ILE A 228 -19.36 3.95 -6.60
C ILE A 228 -20.78 3.38 -6.80
N ALA A 229 -21.02 2.66 -7.91
CA ALA A 229 -22.30 2.05 -8.20
C ALA A 229 -22.70 1.03 -7.11
N MET A 230 -21.78 0.18 -6.68
CA MET A 230 -22.01 -0.78 -5.59
C MET A 230 -22.37 -0.09 -4.28
N LYS A 231 -21.69 1.00 -3.91
CA LYS A 231 -21.99 1.79 -2.70
C LYS A 231 -23.34 2.52 -2.77
N LEU A 232 -23.71 3.01 -3.94
CA LEU A 232 -25.01 3.64 -4.16
C LEU A 232 -26.14 2.63 -4.12
N SER A 233 -25.94 1.43 -4.68
CA SER A 233 -26.94 0.37 -4.74
C SER A 233 -27.41 -0.12 -3.37
N GLY A 234 -26.62 0.08 -2.33
CA GLY A 234 -27.02 -0.19 -0.95
C GLY A 234 -28.21 0.66 -0.48
N LYS A 235 -28.45 1.83 -1.09
CA LYS A 235 -29.48 2.82 -0.69
C LYS A 235 -30.51 3.14 -1.75
N GLN A 236 -30.18 2.97 -3.02
CA GLN A 236 -31.03 3.32 -4.17
C GLN A 236 -30.83 2.36 -5.34
N ARG A 237 -31.75 2.38 -6.30
CA ARG A 237 -31.56 1.68 -7.57
C ARG A 237 -30.51 2.42 -8.41
N VAL A 238 -29.63 1.68 -9.06
CA VAL A 238 -28.57 2.18 -9.94
C VAL A 238 -28.74 1.54 -11.30
N CYS A 239 -28.71 2.34 -12.34
CA CYS A 239 -28.64 1.86 -13.72
C CYS A 239 -27.22 2.05 -14.24
N MET A 240 -26.60 1.01 -14.75
CA MET A 240 -25.31 1.07 -15.41
C MET A 240 -25.47 0.78 -16.90
N ILE A 241 -25.02 1.71 -17.71
CA ILE A 241 -24.98 1.57 -19.18
C ILE A 241 -23.52 1.34 -19.54
N HIS A 242 -23.25 0.23 -20.20
CA HIS A 242 -21.91 -0.13 -20.64
C HIS A 242 -21.84 -0.10 -22.16
N CYS A 243 -21.21 0.95 -22.72
CA CYS A 243 -21.01 1.12 -24.14
C CYS A 243 -19.70 0.43 -24.56
N GLY A 244 -19.74 -0.88 -24.81
CA GLY A 244 -18.58 -1.67 -25.23
C GLY A 244 -18.88 -3.15 -25.43
N GLU A 245 -17.95 -3.86 -26.06
CA GLU A 245 -18.16 -5.24 -26.55
C GLU A 245 -18.23 -6.36 -25.50
N SER A 246 -18.01 -6.08 -24.23
CA SER A 246 -17.94 -7.11 -23.16
C SER A 246 -19.32 -7.53 -22.67
N LYS A 247 -19.93 -8.52 -23.35
CA LYS A 247 -21.29 -9.00 -23.04
C LYS A 247 -21.37 -10.14 -22.01
N LYS A 248 -20.26 -10.75 -21.58
CA LYS A 248 -20.34 -12.05 -20.88
C LYS A 248 -20.32 -11.96 -19.35
N ASP A 249 -19.65 -10.99 -18.75
CA ASP A 249 -19.35 -11.01 -17.31
C ASP A 249 -20.28 -10.16 -16.43
N TRP A 250 -21.05 -9.25 -17.04
CA TRP A 250 -22.03 -8.44 -16.31
C TRP A 250 -23.17 -9.25 -15.65
N LYS A 251 -23.50 -10.44 -16.16
CA LYS A 251 -24.54 -11.31 -15.58
C LYS A 251 -24.21 -11.71 -14.14
N ARG A 252 -22.96 -12.07 -13.86
CA ARG A 252 -22.50 -12.43 -12.51
C ARG A 252 -22.56 -11.25 -11.55
N LEU A 253 -22.23 -10.06 -12.03
CA LEU A 253 -22.36 -8.83 -11.24
C LEU A 253 -23.82 -8.52 -10.93
N HIS A 254 -24.71 -8.69 -11.90
CA HIS A 254 -26.15 -8.44 -11.74
C HIS A 254 -26.82 -9.41 -10.75
N GLU A 255 -26.46 -10.66 -10.77
CA GLU A 255 -27.00 -11.69 -9.85
C GLU A 255 -26.76 -11.33 -8.39
N ARG A 256 -25.62 -10.75 -8.06
CA ARG A 256 -25.25 -10.36 -6.68
C ARG A 256 -25.60 -8.91 -6.34
N LEU A 257 -25.60 -7.99 -7.30
CA LEU A 257 -25.95 -6.59 -7.10
C LEU A 257 -27.39 -6.32 -7.53
N ARG A 258 -28.36 -6.89 -6.83
CA ARG A 258 -29.79 -6.88 -7.17
C ARG A 258 -30.43 -5.50 -7.39
N ARG A 259 -29.78 -4.42 -6.94
CA ARG A 259 -30.25 -3.04 -7.13
C ARG A 259 -29.47 -2.30 -8.23
N VAL A 260 -28.60 -3.00 -8.96
CA VAL A 260 -27.89 -2.47 -10.11
C VAL A 260 -28.48 -3.11 -11.36
N GLU A 261 -29.09 -2.29 -12.20
CA GLU A 261 -29.64 -2.70 -13.49
C GLU A 261 -28.61 -2.39 -14.57
N TYR A 262 -28.32 -3.34 -15.42
CA TYR A 262 -27.42 -3.19 -16.55
C TYR A 262 -28.23 -3.12 -17.83
N LEU A 263 -28.07 -2.04 -18.57
CA LEU A 263 -28.61 -1.91 -19.91
C LEU A 263 -27.47 -2.19 -20.90
N PRO A 264 -27.60 -3.26 -21.70
CA PRO A 264 -26.74 -3.44 -22.88
C PRO A 264 -27.07 -2.38 -23.92
N ASP A 265 -26.08 -1.98 -24.72
CA ASP A 265 -26.29 -1.25 -25.97
C ASP A 265 -27.11 -2.06 -26.93
#